data_ceedcff94b610143c316dcf13b4f13ab
#
_entry.id   ceedcff94b610143c316dcf13b4f13ab
#
_cell.length_a   1.000
_cell.length_b   1.000
_cell.length_c   1.000
_cell.angle_alpha   90.00
_cell.angle_beta   90.00
_cell.angle_gamma   90.00
#
_symmetry.space_group_name_H-M   'P 1'
#
loop_
_entity.id
_entity.type
_entity.pdbx_description
1 polymer ?
#
loop_
_entity_poly.entity_id
_entity_poly.type
_entity_poly.pdbx_seq_one_letter_code
_entity_poly.pdbx_strand_id
1 'polypeptide(L)'
;MDIIKVSATSRTSSVAGAIAGVIREHKRAEVQAIGAGAVNQAIKALVLATGYLKGDGIDVVAVPEFVDVEIEDKVRTAVKLVVEPR
;
A
#
# COMPACT_ATOMS: atom_id res chain seq x y z
N MET A 1 6.97 -11.68 3.45
CA MET A 1 6.87 -10.31 2.88
C MET A 1 6.26 -9.39 3.90
N ASP A 2 6.87 -8.26 4.14
CA ASP A 2 6.38 -7.30 5.14
C ASP A 2 5.21 -6.50 4.59
N ILE A 3 4.29 -6.17 5.48
CA ILE A 3 3.17 -5.29 5.14
C ILE A 3 3.65 -3.84 5.27
N ILE A 4 3.37 -3.03 4.25
CA ILE A 4 3.64 -1.60 4.28
C ILE A 4 2.50 -0.92 5.03
N LYS A 5 2.79 -0.37 6.19
CA LYS A 5 1.78 0.30 7.02
C LYS A 5 1.79 1.79 6.75
N VAL A 6 0.61 2.33 6.47
CA VAL A 6 0.44 3.74 6.11
C VAL A 6 -0.42 4.43 7.17
N SER A 7 -0.01 5.61 7.57
CA SER A 7 -0.78 6.45 8.50
C SER A 7 -1.24 7.73 7.78
N ALA A 8 -2.12 8.48 8.44
CA ALA A 8 -2.60 9.75 7.90
C ALA A 8 -1.45 10.77 7.69
N THR A 9 -0.35 10.60 8.42
CA THR A 9 0.81 11.48 8.35
C THR A 9 1.96 10.92 7.52
N SER A 10 1.80 9.73 6.94
CA SER A 10 2.84 9.15 6.09
C SER A 10 3.08 10.01 4.85
N ARG A 11 4.34 10.11 4.44
CA ARG A 11 4.70 10.84 3.23
C ARG A 11 4.41 9.98 2.01
N THR A 12 3.59 10.47 1.11
CA THR A 12 3.17 9.71 -0.07
C THR A 12 4.34 9.28 -0.94
N SER A 13 5.35 10.14 -1.11
CA SER A 13 6.53 9.80 -1.92
C SER A 13 7.34 8.66 -1.31
N SER A 14 7.48 8.65 0.02
CA SER A 14 8.21 7.58 0.71
C SER A 14 7.47 6.26 0.62
N VAL A 15 6.17 6.29 0.83
CA VAL A 15 5.33 5.08 0.72
C VAL A 15 5.35 4.55 -0.72
N ALA A 16 5.25 5.45 -1.70
CA ALA A 16 5.30 5.07 -3.11
C ALA A 16 6.62 4.38 -3.46
N GLY A 17 7.73 4.90 -2.96
CA GLY A 17 9.04 4.28 -3.16
C GLY A 17 9.10 2.89 -2.55
N ALA A 18 8.53 2.70 -1.37
CA ALA A 18 8.48 1.40 -0.71
C ALA A 18 7.64 0.41 -1.53
N ILE A 19 6.46 0.82 -2.00
CA ILE A 19 5.59 -0.03 -2.83
C ILE A 19 6.33 -0.44 -4.11
N ALA A 20 6.91 0.51 -4.81
CA ALA A 20 7.62 0.22 -6.05
C ALA A 20 8.80 -0.73 -5.83
N GLY A 21 9.56 -0.52 -4.75
CA GLY A 21 10.68 -1.38 -4.40
C GLY A 21 10.25 -2.83 -4.14
N VAL A 22 9.16 -3.01 -3.37
CA VAL A 22 8.65 -4.35 -3.07
C VAL A 22 8.13 -5.04 -4.34
N ILE A 23 7.42 -4.31 -5.21
CA ILE A 23 6.92 -4.87 -6.46
C ILE A 23 8.07 -5.30 -7.38
N ARG A 24 9.13 -4.49 -7.48
CA ARG A 24 10.31 -4.83 -8.29
C ARG A 24 10.95 -6.11 -7.80
N GLU A 25 11.00 -6.29 -6.49
CA GLU A 25 11.69 -7.43 -5.88
C GLU A 25 10.81 -8.67 -5.76
N HIS A 26 9.57 -8.52 -5.31
CA HIS A 26 8.70 -9.65 -4.95
C HIS A 26 7.49 -9.83 -5.88
N LYS A 27 7.22 -8.91 -6.77
CA LYS A 27 6.04 -8.95 -7.67
C LYS A 27 4.71 -8.90 -6.93
N ARG A 28 4.70 -8.51 -5.67
CA ARG A 28 3.51 -8.38 -4.86
C ARG A 28 3.84 -7.46 -3.69
N ALA A 29 2.93 -6.57 -3.36
CA ALA A 29 3.04 -5.73 -2.16
C ALA A 29 1.69 -5.71 -1.45
N GLU A 30 1.72 -5.63 -0.11
CA GLU A 30 0.51 -5.45 0.69
C GLU A 30 0.63 -4.14 1.45
N VAL A 31 -0.38 -3.30 1.31
CA VAL A 31 -0.43 -1.98 1.93
C VAL A 31 -1.61 -1.94 2.88
N GLN A 32 -1.38 -1.56 4.13
CA GLN A 32 -2.40 -1.54 5.17
C GLN A 32 -2.61 -0.13 5.69
N ALA A 33 -3.87 0.28 5.81
CA ALA A 33 -4.23 1.60 6.31
C ALA A 33 -5.46 1.52 7.20
N ILE A 34 -5.41 2.21 8.34
CA ILE A 34 -6.53 2.30 9.28
C ILE A 34 -7.00 3.75 9.32
N GLY A 35 -8.28 3.96 9.01
CA GLY A 35 -8.90 5.28 9.02
C GLY A 35 -8.82 5.98 7.67
N ALA A 36 -9.73 6.93 7.47
CA ALA A 36 -9.90 7.62 6.18
C ALA A 36 -8.64 8.37 5.72
N GLY A 37 -7.97 9.04 6.63
CA GLY A 37 -6.75 9.78 6.29
C GLY A 37 -5.62 8.87 5.82
N ALA A 38 -5.47 7.72 6.48
CA ALA A 38 -4.45 6.74 6.11
C ALA A 38 -4.76 6.10 4.75
N VAL A 39 -6.04 5.76 4.51
CA VAL A 39 -6.48 5.19 3.23
C VAL A 39 -6.22 6.19 2.11
N ASN A 40 -6.53 7.47 2.32
CA ASN A 40 -6.28 8.51 1.34
C ASN A 40 -4.79 8.61 0.99
N GLN A 41 -3.91 8.57 1.99
CA GLN A 41 -2.46 8.60 1.76
C GLN A 41 -1.99 7.36 1.01
N ALA A 42 -2.54 6.19 1.35
CA ALA A 42 -2.20 4.94 0.67
C ALA A 42 -2.58 4.99 -0.83
N ILE A 43 -3.76 5.51 -1.15
CA ILE A 43 -4.20 5.62 -2.54
C ILE A 43 -3.30 6.60 -3.32
N LYS A 44 -2.99 7.75 -2.74
CA LYS A 44 -2.09 8.72 -3.39
C LYS A 44 -0.71 8.11 -3.64
N ALA A 45 -0.19 7.37 -2.67
CA ALA A 45 1.10 6.69 -2.81
C ALA A 45 1.05 5.65 -3.92
N LEU A 46 -0.07 4.93 -4.05
CA LEU A 46 -0.27 3.96 -5.13
C LEU A 46 -0.22 4.63 -6.50
N VAL A 47 -0.86 5.78 -6.64
CA VAL A 47 -0.83 6.53 -7.90
C VAL A 47 0.61 6.87 -8.29
N LEU A 48 1.40 7.35 -7.32
CA LEU A 48 2.81 7.65 -7.57
C LEU A 48 3.60 6.40 -7.92
N ALA A 49 3.39 5.31 -7.15
CA ALA A 49 4.10 4.05 -7.38
C ALA A 49 3.79 3.49 -8.78
N THR A 50 2.54 3.60 -9.23
CA THR A 50 2.14 3.19 -10.58
C THR A 50 2.97 3.92 -11.62
N GLY A 51 3.18 5.22 -11.44
CA GLY A 51 4.01 6.01 -12.34
C GLY A 51 5.46 5.54 -12.35
N TYR A 52 6.05 5.28 -11.19
CA TYR A 52 7.42 4.79 -11.09
C TYR A 52 7.57 3.44 -11.80
N LEU A 53 6.61 2.54 -11.59
CA LEU A 53 6.66 1.18 -12.16
C LEU A 53 6.44 1.16 -13.66
N LYS A 54 5.71 2.12 -14.21
CA LYS A 54 5.55 2.24 -15.66
C LYS A 54 6.90 2.46 -16.35
N GLY A 55 7.80 3.19 -15.71
CA GLY A 55 9.16 3.38 -16.23
C GLY A 55 9.93 2.06 -16.36
N ASP A 56 9.56 1.06 -15.55
CA ASP A 56 10.15 -0.27 -15.59
C ASP A 56 9.36 -1.25 -16.46
N GLY A 57 8.33 -0.77 -17.15
CA GLY A 57 7.45 -1.63 -17.95
C GLY A 57 6.51 -2.50 -17.12
N ILE A 58 6.28 -2.14 -15.84
CA ILE A 58 5.42 -2.91 -14.93
C ILE A 58 4.09 -2.18 -14.76
N ASP A 59 3.00 -2.86 -15.09
CA ASP A 59 1.64 -2.36 -14.90
C ASP A 59 1.01 -3.12 -13.74
N VAL A 60 0.44 -2.40 -12.77
CA VAL A 60 -0.08 -3.02 -11.55
C VAL A 60 -1.54 -2.71 -11.33
N VAL A 61 -2.21 -3.60 -10.59
CA VAL A 61 -3.55 -3.40 -10.06
C VAL A 61 -3.50 -3.53 -8.56
N ALA A 62 -4.45 -2.91 -7.88
CA ALA A 62 -4.59 -3.04 -6.43
C ALA A 62 -5.99 -3.55 -6.13
N VAL A 63 -6.07 -4.60 -5.32
CA VAL A 63 -7.33 -5.19 -4.89
C VAL A 63 -7.52 -4.84 -3.42
N PRO A 64 -8.57 -4.07 -3.09
CA PRO A 64 -8.82 -3.72 -1.69
C PRO A 64 -9.58 -4.83 -0.98
N GLU A 65 -9.29 -4.99 0.31
CA GLU A 65 -10.04 -5.89 1.18
C GLU A 65 -10.00 -5.37 2.60
N PHE A 66 -10.96 -5.77 3.43
CA PHE A 66 -10.91 -5.47 4.85
C PHE A 66 -10.09 -6.53 5.58
N VAL A 67 -9.41 -6.11 6.62
CA VAL A 67 -8.66 -7.01 7.50
C VAL A 67 -8.77 -6.49 8.92
N ASP A 68 -8.98 -7.40 9.88
CA ASP A 68 -8.99 -7.02 11.29
C ASP A 68 -7.57 -7.04 11.83
N VAL A 69 -7.21 -5.97 12.53
CA VAL A 69 -5.89 -5.80 13.12
C VAL A 69 -6.06 -5.58 14.61
N GLU A 70 -5.31 -6.31 15.41
CA GLU A 70 -5.32 -6.12 16.86
C GLU A 70 -4.25 -5.10 17.25
N ILE A 71 -4.69 -4.03 17.92
CA ILE A 71 -3.82 -2.96 18.39
C ILE A 71 -4.17 -2.70 19.84
N GLU A 72 -3.23 -2.90 20.76
CA GLU A 72 -3.41 -2.66 22.19
C GLU A 72 -4.70 -3.31 22.73
N ASP A 73 -4.86 -4.60 22.45
CA ASP A 73 -5.99 -5.42 22.87
C ASP A 73 -7.33 -4.99 22.28
N LYS A 74 -7.31 -4.15 21.27
CA LYS A 74 -8.53 -3.73 20.55
C LYS A 74 -8.43 -4.16 19.10
N VAL A 75 -9.55 -4.64 18.55
CA VAL A 75 -9.62 -5.00 17.14
C VAL A 75 -10.04 -3.78 16.33
N ARG A 76 -9.25 -3.43 15.33
CA ARG A 76 -9.55 -2.35 14.39
C ARG A 76 -9.69 -2.93 12.99
N THR A 77 -10.65 -2.44 12.24
CA THR A 77 -10.78 -2.83 10.84
C THR A 77 -9.90 -1.94 9.98
N ALA A 78 -8.99 -2.56 9.25
CA ALA A 78 -8.11 -1.88 8.33
C ALA A 78 -8.52 -2.15 6.89
N VAL A 79 -8.07 -1.30 5.98
CA VAL A 79 -8.12 -1.56 4.54
C VAL A 79 -6.75 -2.08 4.13
N LYS A 80 -6.73 -3.23 3.47
CA LYS A 80 -5.51 -3.78 2.89
C LYS A 80 -5.63 -3.71 1.36
N LEU A 81 -4.61 -3.16 0.74
CA LEU A 81 -4.52 -3.11 -0.73
C LEU A 81 -3.47 -4.13 -1.16
N VAL A 82 -3.91 -5.11 -1.93
CA VAL A 82 -2.99 -6.11 -2.48
C VAL A 82 -2.60 -5.64 -3.88
N VAL A 83 -1.33 -5.33 -4.06
CA VAL A 83 -0.80 -4.76 -5.31
C VAL A 83 -0.01 -5.82 -6.05
N GLU A 84 -0.39 -6.06 -7.29
CA GLU A 84 0.26 -7.08 -8.13
C GLU A 84 0.36 -6.61 -9.58
N PRO A 85 1.36 -7.07 -10.32
CA PRO A 85 1.39 -6.86 -11.77
C PRO A 85 0.17 -7.52 -12.42
N ARG A 86 -0.36 -6.87 -13.44
CA ARG A 86 -1.47 -7.46 -14.21
C ARG A 86 -1.03 -7.96 -15.57
#